data_d21fc26686a84d0c2ca4527bb11ff2aa
#
_entry.id   d21fc26686a84d0c2ca4527bb11ff2aa
#
_cell.length_a   1.000
_cell.length_b   1.000
_cell.length_c   1.000
_cell.angle_alpha   90.00
_cell.angle_beta   90.00
_cell.angle_gamma   90.00
#
_symmetry.space_group_name_H-M   'P 1'
#
loop_
_entity.id
_entity.type
_entity.pdbx_description
1 polymer ?
#
loop_
_entity_poly.entity_id
_entity_poly.type
_entity_poly.pdbx_seq_one_letter_code
_entity_poly.pdbx_strand_id
1 'polypeptide(L)'
;MTKTLIAGESWISQSTHFKGFDAFTSVTFESGVEHLRDALQSGGGDVTYLPAHDVPRHFPTREELQAYDVVVLSDIGANSILLHPDTWVHGERTPNRLAGLADWVTLDGGGLVMAGGYLSFQGIEGKAAYRGTAVETVLPVSIEPWDDRVEVPQGVVPALVEAHPITAGLDTEWPFLLGYNRVVAKPGAQLLATIEGAPLLAAMEIGAGRSVAWTSDIAPHWCPLPFTRWPGYATLMRQIVEWAAGAGVGPATAGAAAVAGV
;
A
#
# COMPACT_ATOMS: atom_id res chain seq x y z
N MET A 1 19.58 -4.56 -1.47
CA MET A 1 18.46 -5.50 -1.65
C MET A 1 17.41 -5.11 -0.64
N THR A 2 16.27 -4.58 -1.09
CA THR A 2 15.21 -4.06 -0.20
C THR A 2 14.44 -5.22 0.40
N LYS A 3 14.33 -5.23 1.73
CA LYS A 3 13.55 -6.23 2.49
C LYS A 3 12.15 -5.69 2.74
N THR A 4 11.17 -6.30 2.11
CA THR A 4 9.78 -5.84 2.13
C THR A 4 8.88 -6.84 2.82
N LEU A 5 8.09 -6.38 3.81
CA LEU A 5 6.96 -7.11 4.34
C LEU A 5 5.69 -6.65 3.62
N ILE A 6 4.98 -7.58 2.97
CA ILE A 6 3.64 -7.32 2.44
C ILE A 6 2.64 -7.97 3.39
N ALA A 7 1.72 -7.19 3.96
CA ALA A 7 0.67 -7.66 4.87
C ALA A 7 -0.72 -7.41 4.27
N GLY A 8 -1.55 -8.45 4.25
CA GLY A 8 -2.91 -8.42 3.70
C GLY A 8 -3.06 -9.12 2.37
N GLU A 9 -3.79 -8.53 1.44
CA GLU A 9 -4.00 -8.98 0.06
C GLU A 9 -4.39 -10.47 -0.06
N SER A 10 -5.23 -10.92 0.85
CA SER A 10 -5.84 -12.24 0.79
C SER A 10 -7.17 -12.26 1.53
N TRP A 11 -8.07 -13.14 1.10
CA TRP A 11 -9.39 -13.25 1.70
C TRP A 11 -9.91 -14.68 1.71
N ILE A 12 -10.87 -14.90 2.60
CA ILE A 12 -11.62 -16.15 2.69
C ILE A 12 -13.04 -15.85 2.21
N SER A 13 -13.48 -16.58 1.19
CA SER A 13 -14.85 -16.51 0.70
C SER A 13 -15.64 -17.70 1.22
N GLN A 14 -16.79 -17.42 1.83
CA GLN A 14 -17.75 -18.45 2.25
C GLN A 14 -19.00 -18.35 1.38
N SER A 15 -19.32 -19.43 0.68
CA SER A 15 -20.48 -19.52 -0.20
C SER A 15 -21.44 -20.61 0.27
N THR A 16 -22.73 -20.30 0.32
CA THR A 16 -23.78 -21.29 0.59
C THR A 16 -24.52 -21.61 -0.69
N HIS A 17 -24.54 -22.87 -1.05
CA HIS A 17 -25.17 -23.40 -2.25
C HIS A 17 -26.49 -24.07 -1.88
N PHE A 18 -27.59 -23.67 -2.54
CA PHE A 18 -28.90 -24.27 -2.37
C PHE A 18 -29.26 -25.11 -3.62
N LYS A 19 -29.62 -26.36 -3.42
CA LYS A 19 -30.07 -27.30 -4.47
C LYS A 19 -31.38 -27.95 -4.05
N GLY A 20 -32.48 -27.28 -4.38
CA GLY A 20 -33.83 -27.70 -3.91
C GLY A 20 -33.92 -27.51 -2.39
N PHE A 21 -34.17 -28.62 -1.66
CA PHE A 21 -34.23 -28.61 -0.20
C PHE A 21 -32.86 -28.80 0.48
N ASP A 22 -31.83 -29.14 -0.29
CA ASP A 22 -30.49 -29.38 0.24
C ASP A 22 -29.62 -28.11 0.17
N ALA A 23 -28.77 -27.91 1.17
CA ALA A 23 -27.82 -26.84 1.20
C ALA A 23 -26.44 -27.34 1.71
N PHE A 24 -25.37 -26.76 1.17
CA PHE A 24 -24.04 -26.98 1.68
C PHE A 24 -23.21 -25.68 1.58
N THR A 25 -22.21 -25.54 2.44
CA THR A 25 -21.30 -24.41 2.47
C THR A 25 -19.93 -24.83 1.95
N SER A 26 -19.33 -24.00 1.10
CA SER A 26 -17.91 -24.10 0.70
C SER A 26 -17.13 -22.88 1.18
N VAL A 27 -15.86 -23.08 1.43
CA VAL A 27 -14.92 -22.03 1.82
C VAL A 27 -13.73 -22.10 0.87
N THR A 28 -13.34 -20.95 0.29
CA THR A 28 -12.14 -20.79 -0.55
C THR A 28 -11.23 -19.75 0.04
N PHE A 29 -9.92 -19.95 -0.10
CA PHE A 29 -8.90 -18.97 0.18
C PHE A 29 -8.37 -18.42 -1.14
N GLU A 30 -8.24 -17.11 -1.22
CA GLU A 30 -7.77 -16.40 -2.41
C GLU A 30 -6.71 -15.36 -2.02
N SER A 31 -5.82 -15.05 -2.96
CA SER A 31 -4.72 -14.10 -2.78
C SER A 31 -4.54 -13.27 -4.04
N GLY A 32 -4.30 -11.98 -3.89
CA GLY A 32 -3.98 -11.03 -4.97
C GLY A 32 -2.51 -10.58 -4.96
N VAL A 33 -1.68 -11.07 -4.04
CA VAL A 33 -0.33 -10.56 -3.81
C VAL A 33 0.66 -10.84 -4.94
N GLU A 34 0.38 -11.81 -5.82
CA GLU A 34 1.31 -12.36 -6.79
C GLU A 34 1.88 -11.29 -7.71
N HIS A 35 1.05 -10.39 -8.23
CA HIS A 35 1.49 -9.33 -9.14
C HIS A 35 2.53 -8.40 -8.50
N LEU A 36 2.27 -7.95 -7.27
CA LEU A 36 3.21 -7.10 -6.53
C LEU A 36 4.47 -7.88 -6.15
N ARG A 37 4.31 -9.07 -5.57
CA ARG A 37 5.44 -9.92 -5.16
C ARG A 37 6.39 -10.18 -6.33
N ASP A 38 5.86 -10.60 -7.47
CA ASP A 38 6.67 -10.91 -8.66
C ASP A 38 7.36 -9.65 -9.22
N ALA A 39 6.68 -8.49 -9.19
CA ALA A 39 7.27 -7.22 -9.57
C ALA A 39 8.48 -6.86 -8.69
N LEU A 40 8.38 -7.02 -7.38
CA LEU A 40 9.46 -6.71 -6.43
C LEU A 40 10.60 -7.74 -6.53
N GLN A 41 10.30 -9.02 -6.61
CA GLN A 41 11.30 -10.09 -6.70
C GLN A 41 12.07 -10.07 -8.02
N SER A 42 11.41 -9.72 -9.14
CA SER A 42 12.08 -9.55 -10.43
C SER A 42 13.13 -8.42 -10.41
N GLY A 43 12.96 -7.42 -9.53
CA GLY A 43 13.94 -6.37 -9.26
C GLY A 43 15.02 -6.74 -8.25
N GLY A 44 15.04 -7.98 -7.75
CA GLY A 44 16.00 -8.46 -6.74
C GLY A 44 15.59 -8.10 -5.29
N GLY A 45 14.33 -7.70 -5.04
CA GLY A 45 13.81 -7.48 -3.70
C GLY A 45 13.65 -8.79 -2.91
N ASP A 46 13.83 -8.71 -1.59
CA ASP A 46 13.51 -9.77 -0.63
C ASP A 46 12.10 -9.52 -0.07
N VAL A 47 11.18 -10.45 -0.33
CA VAL A 47 9.77 -10.26 -0.01
C VAL A 47 9.28 -11.31 0.98
N THR A 48 8.86 -10.85 2.15
CA THR A 48 8.09 -11.64 3.12
C THR A 48 6.61 -11.32 2.93
N TYR A 49 5.79 -12.34 2.78
CA TYR A 49 4.34 -12.19 2.65
C TYR A 49 3.63 -12.70 3.90
N LEU A 50 2.76 -11.87 4.46
CA LEU A 50 1.91 -12.16 5.62
C LEU A 50 0.45 -12.04 5.19
N PRO A 51 -0.23 -13.17 4.90
CA PRO A 51 -1.63 -13.17 4.47
C PRO A 51 -2.58 -12.66 5.57
N ALA A 52 -3.72 -12.10 5.19
CA ALA A 52 -4.63 -11.39 6.08
C ALA A 52 -5.05 -12.19 7.32
N HIS A 53 -5.24 -13.51 7.20
CA HIS A 53 -5.64 -14.35 8.33
C HIS A 53 -4.53 -14.58 9.37
N ASP A 54 -3.27 -14.40 8.98
CA ASP A 54 -2.11 -14.52 9.87
C ASP A 54 -1.71 -13.19 10.53
N VAL A 55 -2.12 -12.05 9.94
CA VAL A 55 -1.79 -10.71 10.43
C VAL A 55 -2.15 -10.53 11.92
N PRO A 56 -3.33 -10.94 12.43
CA PRO A 56 -3.66 -10.68 13.82
C PRO A 56 -2.67 -11.31 14.83
N ARG A 57 -2.06 -12.44 14.48
CA ARG A 57 -1.10 -13.12 15.35
C ARG A 57 0.35 -12.72 15.07
N HIS A 58 0.70 -12.53 13.80
CA HIS A 58 2.09 -12.49 13.35
C HIS A 58 2.54 -11.14 12.80
N PHE A 59 1.68 -10.08 12.81
CA PHE A 59 2.17 -8.76 12.45
C PHE A 59 3.28 -8.33 13.42
N PRO A 60 4.44 -7.88 12.91
CA PRO A 60 5.61 -7.61 13.74
C PRO A 60 5.40 -6.50 14.76
N THR A 61 6.06 -6.62 15.91
CA THR A 61 6.29 -5.51 16.85
C THR A 61 7.29 -4.51 16.25
N ARG A 62 7.43 -3.32 16.85
CA ARG A 62 8.41 -2.31 16.39
C ARG A 62 9.84 -2.85 16.34
N GLU A 63 10.22 -3.66 17.33
CA GLU A 63 11.54 -4.29 17.40
C GLU A 63 11.75 -5.27 16.24
N GLU A 64 10.74 -6.08 15.92
CA GLU A 64 10.79 -7.06 14.83
C GLU A 64 10.75 -6.37 13.46
N LEU A 65 10.11 -5.20 13.34
CA LEU A 65 10.11 -4.38 12.12
C LEU A 65 11.51 -3.94 11.68
N GLN A 66 12.49 -3.92 12.57
CA GLN A 66 13.89 -3.63 12.23
C GLN A 66 14.51 -4.65 11.25
N ALA A 67 13.87 -5.78 11.03
CA ALA A 67 14.30 -6.76 10.03
C ALA A 67 13.93 -6.36 8.60
N TYR A 68 13.09 -5.35 8.42
CA TYR A 68 12.55 -4.89 7.14
C TYR A 68 12.96 -3.46 6.83
N ASP A 69 12.98 -3.11 5.55
CA ASP A 69 13.18 -1.75 5.07
C ASP A 69 11.83 -1.07 4.79
N VAL A 70 10.82 -1.86 4.34
CA VAL A 70 9.49 -1.38 3.98
C VAL A 70 8.40 -2.34 4.45
N VAL A 71 7.30 -1.77 4.93
CA VAL A 71 6.01 -2.47 5.11
C VAL A 71 5.03 -1.97 4.07
N VAL A 72 4.41 -2.90 3.34
CA VAL A 72 3.29 -2.65 2.45
C VAL A 72 2.02 -3.19 3.11
N LEU A 73 1.04 -2.32 3.34
CA LEU A 73 -0.30 -2.69 3.77
C LEU A 73 -1.21 -2.68 2.55
N SER A 74 -1.83 -3.81 2.21
CA SER A 74 -2.73 -3.95 1.08
C SER A 74 -3.96 -4.74 1.47
N ASP A 75 -5.12 -4.14 1.28
CA ASP A 75 -6.45 -4.72 1.56
C ASP A 75 -6.54 -5.44 2.91
N ILE A 76 -6.07 -4.78 3.98
CA ILE A 76 -6.05 -5.24 5.37
C ILE A 76 -6.50 -4.14 6.33
N GLY A 77 -7.58 -4.37 7.07
CA GLY A 77 -8.11 -3.40 8.01
C GLY A 77 -7.27 -3.22 9.28
N ALA A 78 -7.33 -2.02 9.86
CA ALA A 78 -6.57 -1.63 11.06
C ALA A 78 -6.80 -2.59 12.25
N ASN A 79 -8.01 -3.11 12.40
CA ASN A 79 -8.34 -4.04 13.48
C ASN A 79 -7.56 -5.36 13.38
N SER A 80 -7.24 -5.83 12.17
CA SER A 80 -6.44 -7.04 11.97
C SER A 80 -5.02 -6.89 12.49
N ILE A 81 -4.46 -5.67 12.45
CA ILE A 81 -3.15 -5.36 13.02
C ILE A 81 -3.25 -5.09 14.51
N LEU A 82 -4.28 -4.36 14.94
CA LEU A 82 -4.45 -3.88 16.32
C LEU A 82 -4.83 -4.99 17.29
N LEU A 83 -5.76 -5.89 16.89
CA LEU A 83 -6.38 -6.86 17.78
C LEU A 83 -5.65 -8.20 17.75
N HIS A 84 -4.63 -8.34 18.60
CA HIS A 84 -3.99 -9.64 18.79
C HIS A 84 -4.98 -10.64 19.41
N PRO A 85 -4.92 -11.94 19.05
CA PRO A 85 -5.79 -12.97 19.65
C PRO A 85 -5.74 -13.01 21.19
N ASP A 86 -4.59 -12.76 21.79
CA ASP A 86 -4.48 -12.73 23.27
C ASP A 86 -5.32 -11.61 23.87
N THR A 87 -5.39 -10.45 23.20
CA THR A 87 -6.30 -9.38 23.63
C THR A 87 -7.75 -9.74 23.33
N TRP A 88 -8.05 -10.17 22.12
CA TRP A 88 -9.43 -10.41 21.68
C TRP A 88 -10.08 -11.61 22.36
N VAL A 89 -9.33 -12.72 22.53
CA VAL A 89 -9.86 -13.98 23.08
C VAL A 89 -9.63 -14.08 24.60
N HIS A 90 -8.48 -13.62 25.08
CA HIS A 90 -8.05 -13.86 26.46
C HIS A 90 -8.09 -12.60 27.35
N GLY A 91 -8.33 -11.42 26.77
CA GLY A 91 -8.37 -10.15 27.51
C GLY A 91 -7.01 -9.69 28.02
N GLU A 92 -5.92 -10.21 27.44
CA GLU A 92 -4.57 -9.86 27.82
C GLU A 92 -4.12 -8.53 27.16
N ARG A 93 -3.16 -7.88 27.78
CA ARG A 93 -2.57 -6.66 27.26
C ARG A 93 -1.49 -7.01 26.24
N THR A 94 -1.60 -6.46 25.03
CA THR A 94 -0.59 -6.57 23.98
C THR A 94 -0.13 -5.19 23.49
N PRO A 95 1.04 -5.05 22.87
CA PRO A 95 1.48 -3.80 22.28
C PRO A 95 0.51 -3.29 21.21
N ASN A 96 0.35 -1.97 21.11
CA ASN A 96 -0.35 -1.34 20.00
C ASN A 96 0.55 -1.35 18.75
N ARG A 97 0.33 -2.30 17.84
CA ARG A 97 1.15 -2.49 16.66
C ARG A 97 0.98 -1.38 15.62
N LEU A 98 -0.17 -0.69 15.57
CA LEU A 98 -0.34 0.48 14.71
C LEU A 98 0.53 1.65 15.18
N ALA A 99 0.62 1.85 16.50
CA ALA A 99 1.53 2.84 17.07
C ALA A 99 2.99 2.44 16.84
N GLY A 100 3.33 1.15 17.06
CA GLY A 100 4.67 0.63 16.79
C GLY A 100 5.12 0.81 15.34
N LEU A 101 4.21 0.59 14.37
CA LEU A 101 4.47 0.83 12.95
C LEU A 101 4.73 2.32 12.67
N ALA A 102 3.91 3.22 13.21
CA ALA A 102 4.07 4.65 13.02
C ALA A 102 5.39 5.16 13.66
N ASP A 103 5.74 4.66 14.85
CA ASP A 103 7.01 4.98 15.51
C ASP A 103 8.21 4.44 14.72
N TRP A 104 8.10 3.22 14.17
CA TRP A 104 9.15 2.65 13.32
C TRP A 104 9.40 3.50 12.07
N VAL A 105 8.35 4.01 11.44
CA VAL A 105 8.50 4.95 10.31
C VAL A 105 9.17 6.26 10.77
N THR A 106 8.63 6.90 11.82
CA THR A 106 9.04 8.27 12.17
C THR A 106 10.37 8.34 12.90
N LEU A 107 10.71 7.34 13.70
CA LEU A 107 11.87 7.37 14.60
C LEU A 107 13.02 6.48 14.12
N ASP A 108 12.69 5.35 13.47
CA ASP A 108 13.70 4.36 13.07
C ASP A 108 14.02 4.40 11.57
N GLY A 109 13.27 5.20 10.80
CA GLY A 109 13.55 5.42 9.38
C GLY A 109 12.93 4.37 8.44
N GLY A 110 11.97 3.59 8.92
CA GLY A 110 11.28 2.61 8.09
C GLY A 110 10.40 3.21 7.00
N GLY A 111 10.14 2.44 5.96
CA GLY A 111 9.26 2.79 4.85
C GLY A 111 7.86 2.22 4.98
N LEU A 112 6.82 3.03 4.75
CA LEU A 112 5.44 2.59 4.72
C LEU A 112 4.81 2.82 3.36
N VAL A 113 4.18 1.80 2.80
CA VAL A 113 3.30 1.91 1.63
C VAL A 113 1.91 1.43 2.03
N MET A 114 0.88 2.24 1.79
CA MET A 114 -0.50 1.79 1.87
C MET A 114 -1.09 1.76 0.46
N ALA A 115 -1.46 0.55 0.03
CA ALA A 115 -2.19 0.33 -1.22
C ALA A 115 -3.69 0.31 -0.94
N GLY A 116 -4.49 0.78 -1.91
CA GLY A 116 -5.93 0.80 -1.85
C GLY A 116 -6.57 -0.59 -1.87
N GLY A 117 -7.87 -0.60 -1.74
CA GLY A 117 -8.68 -1.81 -1.67
C GLY A 117 -9.87 -1.62 -0.73
N TYR A 118 -10.72 -2.62 -0.62
CA TYR A 118 -11.91 -2.58 0.22
C TYR A 118 -11.61 -2.44 1.70
N LEU A 119 -10.45 -2.93 2.16
CA LEU A 119 -10.03 -2.85 3.56
C LEU A 119 -8.74 -2.02 3.73
N SER A 120 -8.57 -0.98 2.90
CA SER A 120 -7.52 0.03 3.05
C SER A 120 -8.13 1.40 3.36
N PHE A 121 -7.35 2.32 3.92
CA PHE A 121 -7.78 3.68 4.32
C PHE A 121 -9.00 3.64 5.24
N GLN A 122 -10.18 4.14 4.83
CA GLN A 122 -11.42 3.94 5.59
C GLN A 122 -12.18 2.72 5.10
N GLY A 123 -12.16 2.47 3.80
CA GLY A 123 -12.64 1.27 3.15
C GLY A 123 -14.15 1.12 3.12
N ILE A 124 -14.56 -0.09 2.69
CA ILE A 124 -15.96 -0.46 2.55
C ILE A 124 -16.72 -0.27 3.86
N GLU A 125 -17.80 0.52 3.82
CA GLU A 125 -18.63 0.83 4.99
C GLU A 125 -17.82 1.38 6.18
N GLY A 126 -16.62 1.93 5.94
CA GLY A 126 -15.70 2.42 6.97
C GLY A 126 -15.00 1.30 7.76
N LYS A 127 -14.97 0.07 7.26
CA LYS A 127 -14.50 -1.11 8.01
C LYS A 127 -12.98 -1.23 8.11
N ALA A 128 -12.22 -0.63 7.19
CA ALA A 128 -10.77 -0.61 7.28
C ALA A 128 -10.28 0.21 8.48
N ALA A 129 -10.98 1.28 8.82
CA ALA A 129 -10.89 2.01 10.08
C ALA A 129 -9.49 2.55 10.42
N TYR A 130 -8.69 2.99 9.43
CA TYR A 130 -7.39 3.62 9.71
C TYR A 130 -7.50 5.07 10.14
N ARG A 131 -8.64 5.75 9.88
CA ARG A 131 -8.85 7.12 10.30
C ARG A 131 -8.73 7.28 11.82
N GLY A 132 -7.95 8.26 12.26
CA GLY A 132 -7.68 8.51 13.69
C GLY A 132 -6.68 7.55 14.32
N THR A 133 -6.12 6.60 13.58
CA THR A 133 -5.05 5.73 14.08
C THR A 133 -3.67 6.39 13.95
N ALA A 134 -2.67 5.83 14.62
CA ALA A 134 -1.29 6.27 14.49
C ALA A 134 -0.77 6.13 13.03
N VAL A 135 -1.25 5.13 12.29
CA VAL A 135 -0.86 4.92 10.87
C VAL A 135 -1.31 6.10 10.01
N GLU A 136 -2.53 6.63 10.20
CA GLU A 136 -2.95 7.82 9.44
C GLU A 136 -1.98 9.00 9.64
N THR A 137 -1.41 9.17 10.84
CA THR A 137 -0.52 10.31 11.10
C THR A 137 0.71 10.32 10.22
N VAL A 138 1.19 9.15 9.80
CA VAL A 138 2.39 8.98 8.97
C VAL A 138 2.10 8.82 7.48
N LEU A 139 0.85 8.65 7.07
CA LEU A 139 0.48 8.59 5.65
C LEU A 139 0.56 9.99 4.99
N PRO A 140 0.84 10.08 3.68
CA PRO A 140 0.85 11.35 2.93
C PRO A 140 -0.56 11.92 2.68
N VAL A 141 -1.59 11.21 3.14
CA VAL A 141 -3.00 11.56 2.92
C VAL A 141 -3.79 11.56 4.22
N SER A 142 -4.84 12.36 4.27
CA SER A 142 -5.88 12.32 5.29
C SER A 142 -7.03 11.45 4.82
N ILE A 143 -7.56 10.65 5.73
CA ILE A 143 -8.59 9.66 5.45
C ILE A 143 -9.97 10.25 5.77
N GLU A 144 -10.94 10.07 4.88
CA GLU A 144 -12.31 10.53 5.08
C GLU A 144 -13.05 9.68 6.13
N PRO A 145 -14.06 10.21 6.84
CA PRO A 145 -14.73 9.50 7.93
C PRO A 145 -15.81 8.50 7.47
N TRP A 146 -16.06 8.39 6.19
CA TRP A 146 -17.09 7.53 5.59
C TRP A 146 -16.48 6.47 4.68
N ASP A 147 -17.32 5.63 4.05
CA ASP A 147 -16.93 4.72 2.97
C ASP A 147 -16.26 5.53 1.85
N ASP A 148 -14.96 5.34 1.68
CA ASP A 148 -14.13 6.12 0.77
C ASP A 148 -13.90 5.47 -0.59
N ARG A 149 -14.56 4.32 -0.85
CA ARG A 149 -14.46 3.63 -2.14
C ARG A 149 -15.10 4.44 -3.25
N VAL A 150 -14.47 4.44 -4.40
CA VAL A 150 -15.01 4.95 -5.65
C VAL A 150 -14.90 3.86 -6.69
N GLU A 151 -16.05 3.34 -7.13
CA GLU A 151 -16.14 2.34 -8.19
C GLU A 151 -16.28 3.03 -9.54
N VAL A 152 -15.41 2.69 -10.49
CA VAL A 152 -15.38 3.29 -11.83
C VAL A 152 -15.40 2.18 -12.89
N PRO A 153 -16.52 1.44 -13.06
CA PRO A 153 -16.57 0.27 -13.93
C PRO A 153 -16.33 0.56 -15.42
N GLN A 154 -16.49 1.82 -15.83
CA GLN A 154 -16.13 2.26 -17.19
C GLN A 154 -14.63 2.49 -17.39
N GLY A 155 -13.85 2.42 -16.32
CA GLY A 155 -12.42 2.70 -16.30
C GLY A 155 -12.09 4.20 -16.27
N VAL A 156 -11.04 4.54 -15.56
CA VAL A 156 -10.49 5.88 -15.46
C VAL A 156 -8.98 5.85 -15.65
N VAL A 157 -8.46 6.75 -16.49
CA VAL A 157 -7.01 6.85 -16.74
C VAL A 157 -6.39 7.82 -15.73
N PRO A 158 -5.31 7.40 -15.04
CA PRO A 158 -4.56 8.28 -14.15
C PRO A 158 -3.91 9.46 -14.88
N ALA A 159 -3.76 10.58 -14.18
CA ALA A 159 -3.05 11.75 -14.67
C ALA A 159 -1.79 12.00 -13.81
N LEU A 160 -0.62 12.02 -14.43
CA LEU A 160 0.63 12.43 -13.78
C LEU A 160 0.59 13.92 -13.45
N VAL A 161 1.09 14.30 -12.27
CA VAL A 161 1.09 15.67 -11.76
C VAL A 161 2.48 16.26 -11.83
N GLU A 162 3.47 15.57 -11.28
CA GLU A 162 4.86 16.07 -11.23
C GLU A 162 5.88 14.95 -11.44
N ALA A 163 7.07 15.35 -11.89
CA ALA A 163 8.20 14.43 -12.05
C ALA A 163 8.75 14.03 -10.67
N HIS A 164 8.91 12.75 -10.45
CA HIS A 164 9.44 12.21 -9.19
C HIS A 164 10.24 10.92 -9.45
N PRO A 165 11.21 10.56 -8.59
CA PRO A 165 11.91 9.28 -8.71
C PRO A 165 10.99 8.06 -8.83
N ILE A 166 9.84 8.05 -8.15
CA ILE A 166 8.85 6.97 -8.24
C ILE A 166 8.26 6.82 -9.66
N THR A 167 8.15 7.92 -10.40
CA THR A 167 7.56 7.93 -11.75
C THR A 167 8.60 8.04 -12.87
N ALA A 168 9.89 8.05 -12.52
CA ALA A 168 10.97 8.22 -13.47
C ALA A 168 11.04 7.09 -14.48
N GLY A 169 11.14 7.44 -15.77
CA GLY A 169 11.26 6.47 -16.87
C GLY A 169 9.97 5.71 -17.20
N LEU A 170 8.84 6.07 -16.60
CA LEU A 170 7.54 5.55 -16.97
C LEU A 170 6.92 6.39 -18.11
N ASP A 171 6.09 5.75 -18.92
CA ASP A 171 5.25 6.44 -19.91
C ASP A 171 4.33 7.45 -19.21
N THR A 172 3.95 8.49 -19.91
CA THR A 172 3.00 9.50 -19.41
C THR A 172 1.54 9.03 -19.44
N GLU A 173 1.25 8.04 -20.27
CA GLU A 173 -0.07 7.43 -20.40
C GLU A 173 -0.06 6.06 -19.71
N TRP A 174 -0.82 5.97 -18.61
CA TRP A 174 -1.01 4.73 -17.89
C TRP A 174 -2.31 4.06 -18.30
N PRO A 175 -2.41 2.72 -18.21
CA PRO A 175 -3.68 2.05 -18.40
C PRO A 175 -4.74 2.50 -17.37
N PHE A 176 -6.00 2.21 -17.68
CA PHE A 176 -7.11 2.56 -16.81
C PHE A 176 -7.13 1.72 -15.53
N LEU A 177 -7.72 2.29 -14.48
CA LEU A 177 -8.09 1.65 -13.22
C LEU A 177 -9.61 1.60 -13.11
N LEU A 178 -10.14 0.71 -12.26
CA LEU A 178 -11.58 0.48 -12.09
C LEU A 178 -12.13 0.99 -10.75
N GLY A 179 -11.27 1.50 -9.88
CA GLY A 179 -11.65 2.07 -8.61
C GLY A 179 -10.46 2.57 -7.81
N TYR A 180 -10.78 3.29 -6.72
CA TYR A 180 -9.79 3.84 -5.80
C TYR A 180 -10.44 4.22 -4.45
N ASN A 181 -9.63 4.41 -3.42
CA ASN A 181 -10.06 5.05 -2.18
C ASN A 181 -9.90 6.57 -2.29
N ARG A 182 -10.97 7.32 -2.03
CA ARG A 182 -10.95 8.79 -2.04
C ARG A 182 -10.35 9.32 -0.76
N VAL A 183 -9.22 9.97 -0.88
CA VAL A 183 -8.47 10.58 0.23
C VAL A 183 -8.09 12.01 -0.13
N VAL A 184 -7.53 12.75 0.84
CA VAL A 184 -7.08 14.13 0.65
C VAL A 184 -5.58 14.20 0.91
N ALA A 185 -4.80 14.76 -0.02
CA ALA A 185 -3.36 14.96 0.18
C ALA A 185 -3.10 15.90 1.37
N LYS A 186 -2.17 15.53 2.24
CA LYS A 186 -1.75 16.36 3.37
C LYS A 186 -0.85 17.51 2.92
N PRO A 187 -0.83 18.62 3.66
CA PRO A 187 0.21 19.64 3.48
C PRO A 187 1.60 19.02 3.63
N GLY A 188 2.47 19.29 2.66
CA GLY A 188 3.82 18.72 2.60
C GLY A 188 3.94 17.36 1.91
N ALA A 189 2.84 16.72 1.55
CA ALA A 189 2.87 15.55 0.67
C ALA A 189 3.10 15.98 -0.79
N GLN A 190 3.91 15.19 -1.51
CA GLN A 190 4.11 15.31 -2.95
C GLN A 190 3.02 14.50 -3.66
N LEU A 191 2.21 15.17 -4.48
CA LEU A 191 1.16 14.53 -5.26
C LEU A 191 1.70 14.18 -6.65
N LEU A 192 1.92 12.90 -6.90
CA LEU A 192 2.62 12.41 -8.10
C LEU A 192 1.66 12.03 -9.22
N ALA A 193 0.51 11.47 -8.87
CA ALA A 193 -0.56 11.16 -9.82
C ALA A 193 -1.94 11.36 -9.20
N THR A 194 -2.91 11.70 -10.04
CA THR A 194 -4.33 11.87 -9.67
C THR A 194 -5.22 10.94 -10.46
N ILE A 195 -6.39 10.68 -9.90
CA ILE A 195 -7.49 9.95 -10.51
C ILE A 195 -8.79 10.73 -10.24
N GLU A 196 -9.48 11.17 -11.28
CA GLU A 196 -10.65 12.07 -11.17
C GLU A 196 -10.39 13.30 -10.26
N GLY A 197 -9.15 13.80 -10.23
CA GLY A 197 -8.72 14.91 -9.38
C GLY A 197 -8.41 14.57 -7.92
N ALA A 198 -8.69 13.32 -7.48
CA ALA A 198 -8.26 12.83 -6.17
C ALA A 198 -6.83 12.28 -6.22
N PRO A 199 -6.10 12.22 -5.10
CA PRO A 199 -4.79 11.57 -5.04
C PRO A 199 -4.88 10.10 -5.42
N LEU A 200 -4.09 9.68 -6.42
CA LEU A 200 -3.83 8.28 -6.73
C LEU A 200 -2.50 7.84 -6.14
N LEU A 201 -1.46 8.63 -6.33
CA LEU A 201 -0.12 8.37 -5.85
C LEU A 201 0.40 9.62 -5.14
N ALA A 202 0.63 9.49 -3.85
CA ALA A 202 1.21 10.54 -3.03
C ALA A 202 2.36 10.00 -2.18
N ALA A 203 3.39 10.82 -1.98
CA ALA A 203 4.60 10.46 -1.23
C ALA A 203 4.94 11.55 -0.22
N MET A 204 5.54 11.16 0.92
CA MET A 204 5.95 12.10 1.96
C MET A 204 7.15 11.57 2.74
N GLU A 205 8.10 12.44 3.03
CA GLU A 205 9.10 12.19 4.07
C GLU A 205 8.51 12.59 5.43
N ILE A 206 8.64 11.70 6.41
CA ILE A 206 8.04 11.89 7.73
C ILE A 206 8.98 11.41 8.84
N GLY A 207 9.44 12.33 9.68
CA GLY A 207 10.47 12.01 10.69
C GLY A 207 11.75 11.52 10.02
N ALA A 208 12.22 10.34 10.39
CA ALA A 208 13.39 9.70 9.79
C ALA A 208 13.05 8.83 8.56
N GLY A 209 11.75 8.50 8.34
CA GLY A 209 11.30 7.58 7.31
C GLY A 209 10.50 8.23 6.19
N ARG A 210 9.84 7.39 5.40
CA ARG A 210 9.07 7.78 4.23
C ARG A 210 7.76 7.01 4.14
N SER A 211 6.74 7.62 3.56
CA SER A 211 5.49 6.95 3.31
C SER A 211 4.92 7.25 1.93
N VAL A 212 4.23 6.26 1.37
CA VAL A 212 3.56 6.35 0.07
C VAL A 212 2.13 5.85 0.22
N ALA A 213 1.20 6.57 -0.38
CA ALA A 213 -0.17 6.12 -0.61
C ALA A 213 -0.36 5.86 -2.11
N TRP A 214 -0.72 4.63 -2.45
CA TRP A 214 -1.24 4.21 -3.73
C TRP A 214 -2.71 3.88 -3.53
N THR A 215 -3.63 4.71 -3.97
CA THR A 215 -5.04 4.63 -3.54
C THR A 215 -5.88 3.66 -4.35
N SER A 216 -5.34 3.02 -5.39
CA SER A 216 -5.98 1.91 -6.08
C SER A 216 -5.44 0.57 -5.57
N ASP A 217 -5.99 -0.51 -6.08
CA ASP A 217 -5.55 -1.87 -5.78
C ASP A 217 -4.20 -2.19 -6.44
N ILE A 218 -3.57 -3.29 -6.02
CA ILE A 218 -2.33 -3.83 -6.63
C ILE A 218 -2.60 -5.04 -7.54
N ALA A 219 -3.81 -5.55 -7.55
CA ALA A 219 -4.23 -6.77 -8.23
C ALA A 219 -5.57 -6.59 -8.94
N PRO A 220 -5.96 -7.54 -9.81
CA PRO A 220 -7.24 -7.52 -10.47
C PRO A 220 -8.43 -7.50 -9.51
N HIS A 221 -9.03 -6.40 -9.45
CA HIS A 221 -10.27 -5.86 -8.99
C HIS A 221 -10.27 -4.40 -9.47
N TRP A 222 -9.70 -3.44 -8.74
CA TRP A 222 -9.54 -2.06 -9.22
C TRP A 222 -8.33 -1.88 -10.13
N CYS A 223 -7.31 -2.73 -10.00
CA CYS A 223 -6.12 -2.73 -10.85
C CYS A 223 -6.22 -3.86 -11.90
N PRO A 224 -6.90 -3.65 -13.05
CA PRO A 224 -7.24 -4.71 -13.98
C PRO A 224 -6.03 -5.27 -14.72
N LEU A 225 -6.22 -6.42 -15.39
CA LEU A 225 -5.14 -7.07 -16.15
C LEU A 225 -4.41 -6.16 -17.17
N PRO A 226 -5.07 -5.21 -17.86
CA PRO A 226 -4.33 -4.27 -18.70
C PRO A 226 -3.33 -3.42 -17.92
N PHE A 227 -3.61 -3.08 -16.66
CA PHE A 227 -2.69 -2.34 -15.79
C PHE A 227 -1.59 -3.25 -15.23
N THR A 228 -1.93 -4.40 -14.65
CA THR A 228 -0.93 -5.31 -14.06
C THR A 228 0.00 -5.95 -15.10
N ARG A 229 -0.43 -6.04 -16.37
CA ARG A 229 0.39 -6.51 -17.51
C ARG A 229 1.12 -5.40 -18.26
N TRP A 230 0.86 -4.15 -17.94
CA TRP A 230 1.59 -3.04 -18.51
C TRP A 230 3.07 -3.11 -18.12
N PRO A 231 4.03 -2.95 -19.05
CA PRO A 231 5.47 -3.04 -18.74
C PRO A 231 5.92 -2.06 -17.62
N GLY A 232 5.23 -0.94 -17.47
CA GLY A 232 5.47 0.04 -16.42
C GLY A 232 5.04 -0.40 -15.02
N TYR A 233 4.13 -1.39 -14.87
CA TYR A 233 3.62 -1.82 -13.57
C TYR A 233 4.74 -2.26 -12.62
N ALA A 234 5.57 -3.20 -13.06
CA ALA A 234 6.66 -3.71 -12.23
C ALA A 234 7.66 -2.62 -11.85
N THR A 235 7.94 -1.69 -12.78
CA THR A 235 8.82 -0.54 -12.53
C THR A 235 8.20 0.40 -11.52
N LEU A 236 6.93 0.76 -11.67
CA LEU A 236 6.19 1.63 -10.74
C LEU A 236 6.18 1.06 -9.32
N MET A 237 5.74 -0.20 -9.16
CA MET A 237 5.64 -0.83 -7.85
C MET A 237 6.99 -0.97 -7.16
N ARG A 238 8.03 -1.33 -7.91
CA ARG A 238 9.39 -1.38 -7.39
C ARG A 238 9.87 0.01 -6.95
N GLN A 239 9.70 1.04 -7.77
CA GLN A 239 10.13 2.41 -7.44
C GLN A 239 9.38 2.98 -6.23
N ILE A 240 8.09 2.65 -6.06
CA ILE A 240 7.32 2.99 -4.85
C ILE A 240 8.01 2.42 -3.61
N VAL A 241 8.31 1.12 -3.63
CA VAL A 241 8.91 0.41 -2.48
C VAL A 241 10.36 0.86 -2.25
N GLU A 242 11.18 0.98 -3.29
CA GLU A 242 12.57 1.43 -3.19
C GLU A 242 12.67 2.87 -2.65
N TRP A 243 11.78 3.76 -3.09
CA TRP A 243 11.75 5.12 -2.57
C TRP A 243 11.33 5.16 -1.10
N ALA A 244 10.31 4.40 -0.72
CA ALA A 244 9.88 4.27 0.67
C ALA A 244 10.99 3.71 1.56
N ALA A 245 11.79 2.75 1.06
CA ALA A 245 12.95 2.18 1.77
C ALA A 245 14.09 3.18 2.01
N GLY A 246 14.01 4.40 1.46
CA GLY A 246 15.15 5.31 1.51
C GLY A 246 16.34 4.87 0.65
N ALA A 247 16.19 3.79 -0.15
CA ALA A 247 17.22 3.32 -1.08
C ALA A 247 17.48 4.41 -2.12
N GLY A 248 18.67 4.97 -2.08
CA GLY A 248 19.01 6.25 -2.66
C GLY A 248 18.64 6.40 -4.14
N VAL A 249 17.90 7.44 -4.40
CA VAL A 249 18.20 8.27 -5.57
C VAL A 249 19.16 9.33 -5.07
N GLY A 250 20.45 9.06 -5.18
CA GLY A 250 21.49 10.10 -5.03
C GLY A 250 21.10 11.28 -5.92
N PRO A 251 21.38 12.54 -5.50
CA PRO A 251 21.04 13.69 -6.32
C PRO A 251 21.62 13.48 -7.71
N ALA A 252 20.79 13.65 -8.75
CA ALA A 252 21.26 13.67 -10.12
C ALA A 252 22.46 14.63 -10.14
N THR A 253 23.64 14.11 -10.42
CA THR A 253 24.85 14.94 -10.58
C THR A 253 24.55 15.90 -11.70
N ALA A 254 24.25 17.15 -11.33
CA ALA A 254 24.21 18.25 -12.27
C ALA A 254 25.55 18.25 -13.02
N GLY A 255 25.53 17.89 -14.28
CA GLY A 255 26.70 17.85 -15.12
C GLY A 255 27.41 19.20 -15.04
N ALA A 256 28.62 19.21 -14.50
CA ALA A 256 29.52 20.36 -14.55
C ALA A 256 29.79 20.62 -16.05
N ALA A 257 29.17 21.66 -16.58
CA ALA A 257 29.55 22.22 -17.86
C ALA A 257 31.00 22.73 -17.69
N ALA A 258 31.92 22.02 -18.29
CA ALA A 258 33.29 22.49 -18.44
C ALA A 258 33.28 23.77 -19.25
N VAL A 259 33.52 24.90 -18.63
CA VAL A 259 33.88 26.12 -19.30
C VAL A 259 35.33 25.95 -19.75
N ALA A 260 35.53 25.67 -21.03
CA ALA A 260 36.79 25.82 -21.68
C ALA A 260 37.04 27.34 -21.85
N GLY A 261 37.94 27.87 -21.05
CA GLY A 261 38.48 29.20 -21.25
C GLY A 261 39.65 29.18 -22.24
N VAL A 262 39.60 30.07 -23.14
CA VAL A 262 40.77 30.52 -23.94
C VAL A 262 41.57 31.52 -23.15
#